data_040738780fdd873d0d5edb11ea973980
#
_entry.id   040738780fdd873d0d5edb11ea973980
#
_cell.length_a   1.000
_cell.length_b   1.000
_cell.length_c   1.000
_cell.angle_alpha   90.00
_cell.angle_beta   90.00
_cell.angle_gamma   90.00
#
_symmetry.space_group_name_H-M   'P 1'
#
loop_
_entity.id
_entity.type
_entity.pdbx_description
1 polymer ?
#
loop_
_entity_poly.entity_id
_entity_poly.type
_entity_poly.pdbx_seq_one_letter_code
_entity_poly.pdbx_strand_id
1 'polypeptide(L)'
;MRYSKEWEKTVVRLGRWIDFEDGYKTLDPSYMESVWWVFRQLFDKGLVYRGYKVMPFSTACNTPLSNFEAGMNYKDVQDPAVIVSFPVLGDPDGAEFVAWTTTPWTLPSNLALCVHPTMEYLKVRDPKAGRVFFVAKARLAALPGAVPKKKKKGKKKGKDAGGDGGEEEEEDKGFEVLAELKGSDLAGLEYEPLFNYFASMREQGAFRVLQDTYVTDDAGTGIVHQAPAFGEDDNRVCLAAGVIKKGQEIPNPVSPNGKFTEPVTEFLGVYIKDADKDIIADIKKRGRLVEHATLQHSYPFCWRSETPLIYKAVPSWFVAVENIKDRLVENNTKTYWVPSYVKEKRFHNWLEQAHDWNVSRNRYWGTPLPIWVSEDFEEVVVVRSMAELEELTGEKVTDIHRHFIDHLTIPSRQGKGTLRR
;
A
#
# COMPACT_ATOMS: atom_id res chain seq x y z
N MET A 1 15.20 34.14 -7.73
CA MET A 1 14.69 35.32 -8.50
C MET A 1 15.48 35.63 -9.79
N ARG A 2 16.75 35.21 -9.96
CA ARG A 2 17.54 35.50 -11.18
C ARG A 2 16.82 35.07 -12.46
N TYR A 3 16.40 33.81 -12.57
CA TYR A 3 15.76 33.27 -13.77
C TYR A 3 14.39 33.90 -14.06
N SER A 4 13.63 34.25 -13.02
CA SER A 4 12.36 34.99 -13.18
C SER A 4 12.55 36.31 -13.96
N LYS A 5 13.61 37.05 -13.63
CA LYS A 5 13.97 38.29 -14.36
C LYS A 5 14.49 38.01 -15.77
N GLU A 6 15.20 36.91 -15.98
CA GLU A 6 15.68 36.52 -17.32
C GLU A 6 14.50 36.08 -18.21
N TRP A 7 13.49 35.41 -17.64
CA TRP A 7 12.29 35.00 -18.36
C TRP A 7 11.43 36.15 -18.86
N GLU A 8 11.43 37.29 -18.20
CA GLU A 8 10.69 38.46 -18.64
C GLU A 8 10.99 38.78 -20.11
N LYS A 9 12.27 38.84 -20.50
CA LYS A 9 12.69 39.12 -21.88
C LYS A 9 12.13 38.07 -22.86
N THR A 10 12.13 36.79 -22.47
CA THR A 10 11.63 35.72 -23.33
C THR A 10 10.11 35.78 -23.46
N VAL A 11 9.41 36.02 -22.38
CA VAL A 11 7.93 36.04 -22.32
C VAL A 11 7.42 37.28 -23.10
N VAL A 12 8.03 38.44 -22.91
CA VAL A 12 7.73 39.66 -23.67
C VAL A 12 8.00 39.45 -25.17
N ARG A 13 9.12 38.79 -25.53
CA ARG A 13 9.45 38.46 -26.92
C ARG A 13 8.42 37.54 -27.56
N LEU A 14 7.78 36.67 -26.80
CA LEU A 14 6.69 35.80 -27.25
C LEU A 14 5.32 36.50 -27.35
N GLY A 15 5.28 37.81 -27.05
CA GLY A 15 4.06 38.60 -27.11
C GLY A 15 3.07 38.32 -26.02
N ARG A 16 3.49 37.83 -24.85
CA ARG A 16 2.66 37.63 -23.67
C ARG A 16 2.67 38.90 -22.81
N TRP A 17 1.49 39.29 -22.32
CA TRP A 17 1.34 40.45 -21.45
C TRP A 17 1.22 39.94 -20.01
N ILE A 18 2.25 40.15 -19.22
CA ILE A 18 2.35 39.76 -17.82
C ILE A 18 2.98 40.95 -17.09
N ASP A 19 2.41 41.30 -15.94
CA ASP A 19 3.07 42.23 -15.04
C ASP A 19 4.14 41.46 -14.23
N PHE A 20 5.41 41.75 -14.55
CA PHE A 20 6.56 41.09 -13.88
C PHE A 20 6.98 41.81 -12.60
N GLU A 21 6.54 43.06 -12.36
CA GLU A 21 6.88 43.85 -11.19
C GLU A 21 5.90 43.56 -10.05
N ASP A 22 4.60 43.79 -10.31
CA ASP A 22 3.53 43.58 -9.30
C ASP A 22 2.78 42.26 -9.48
N GLY A 23 3.29 41.39 -10.33
CA GLY A 23 2.71 40.08 -10.59
C GLY A 23 2.67 39.20 -9.36
N TYR A 24 1.56 38.53 -9.13
CA TYR A 24 1.32 37.56 -8.08
C TYR A 24 2.35 36.41 -8.13
N LYS A 25 2.93 36.08 -6.99
CA LYS A 25 3.92 35.00 -6.83
C LYS A 25 3.58 34.12 -5.63
N THR A 26 3.57 32.81 -5.82
CA THR A 26 3.23 31.85 -4.75
C THR A 26 4.30 31.75 -3.66
N LEU A 27 5.45 32.35 -3.87
CA LEU A 27 6.55 32.44 -2.89
C LEU A 27 6.45 33.68 -1.99
N ASP A 28 5.55 34.63 -2.31
CA ASP A 28 5.42 35.83 -1.50
C ASP A 28 4.83 35.49 -0.13
N PRO A 29 5.37 36.06 0.97
CA PRO A 29 4.89 35.78 2.33
C PRO A 29 3.38 36.01 2.49
N SER A 30 2.81 37.03 1.85
CA SER A 30 1.36 37.31 1.88
C SER A 30 0.52 36.19 1.26
N TYR A 31 1.01 35.57 0.15
CA TYR A 31 0.37 34.40 -0.43
C TYR A 31 0.47 33.20 0.51
N MET A 32 1.66 32.91 1.01
CA MET A 32 1.92 31.77 1.89
C MET A 32 1.08 31.88 3.19
N GLU A 33 0.96 33.08 3.75
CA GLU A 33 0.13 33.34 4.92
C GLU A 33 -1.37 33.13 4.62
N SER A 34 -1.83 33.47 3.42
CA SER A 34 -3.21 33.18 2.99
C SER A 34 -3.46 31.65 2.94
N VAL A 35 -2.49 30.87 2.49
CA VAL A 35 -2.57 29.40 2.52
C VAL A 35 -2.62 28.88 3.96
N TRP A 36 -1.83 29.43 4.86
CA TRP A 36 -1.86 29.08 6.29
C TRP A 36 -3.21 29.38 6.92
N TRP A 37 -3.78 30.54 6.60
CA TRP A 37 -5.10 30.91 7.09
C TRP A 37 -6.19 29.93 6.61
N VAL A 38 -6.19 29.56 5.33
CA VAL A 38 -7.11 28.56 4.79
C VAL A 38 -6.93 27.22 5.48
N PHE A 39 -5.68 26.76 5.64
CA PHE A 39 -5.38 25.49 6.30
C PHE A 39 -5.87 25.48 7.75
N ARG A 40 -5.67 26.56 8.48
CA ARG A 40 -6.19 26.73 9.84
C ARG A 40 -7.73 26.67 9.88
N GLN A 41 -8.43 27.29 8.94
CA GLN A 41 -9.89 27.19 8.86
C GLN A 41 -10.38 25.75 8.64
N LEU A 42 -9.67 24.96 7.85
CA LEU A 42 -10.00 23.54 7.66
C LEU A 42 -9.72 22.73 8.93
N PHE A 43 -8.62 23.02 9.61
CA PHE A 43 -8.26 22.36 10.87
C PHE A 43 -9.30 22.67 11.98
N ASP A 44 -9.69 23.92 12.16
CA ASP A 44 -10.69 24.33 13.16
C ASP A 44 -12.07 23.71 12.90
N LYS A 45 -12.38 23.34 11.65
CA LYS A 45 -13.59 22.60 11.27
C LYS A 45 -13.46 21.09 11.45
N GLY A 46 -12.33 20.58 11.95
CA GLY A 46 -12.09 19.14 12.09
C GLY A 46 -11.92 18.40 10.77
N LEU A 47 -11.59 19.13 9.69
CA LEU A 47 -11.39 18.53 8.36
C LEU A 47 -9.94 18.16 8.07
N VAL A 48 -9.01 18.42 8.98
CA VAL A 48 -7.60 18.05 8.81
C VAL A 48 -7.24 16.99 9.83
N TYR A 49 -6.60 15.92 9.37
CA TYR A 49 -6.13 14.84 10.23
C TYR A 49 -4.79 14.25 9.73
N ARG A 50 -4.06 13.62 10.65
CA ARG A 50 -2.88 12.82 10.31
C ARG A 50 -3.29 11.40 10.00
N GLY A 51 -2.74 10.81 8.93
CA GLY A 51 -3.02 9.45 8.49
C GLY A 51 -1.83 8.86 7.73
N TYR A 52 -2.07 7.74 7.06
CA TYR A 52 -1.05 7.07 6.26
C TYR A 52 -1.54 6.91 4.83
N LYS A 53 -0.63 7.04 3.87
CA LYS A 53 -0.88 6.71 2.47
C LYS A 53 0.20 5.76 1.98
N VAL A 54 -0.24 4.65 1.39
CA VAL A 54 0.67 3.73 0.70
C VAL A 54 1.08 4.39 -0.62
N MET A 55 2.38 4.55 -0.81
CA MET A 55 2.96 5.26 -1.95
C MET A 55 4.17 4.49 -2.48
N PRO A 56 4.45 4.59 -3.80
CA PRO A 56 5.74 4.18 -4.32
C PRO A 56 6.86 4.91 -3.57
N PHE A 57 7.86 4.18 -3.09
CA PHE A 57 8.90 4.70 -2.23
C PHE A 57 10.29 4.23 -2.69
N SER A 58 11.21 5.15 -2.81
CA SER A 58 12.62 4.85 -3.08
C SER A 58 13.39 4.76 -1.77
N THR A 59 13.83 3.56 -1.44
CA THR A 59 14.64 3.31 -0.24
C THR A 59 16.05 3.90 -0.35
N ALA A 60 16.57 4.04 -1.57
CA ALA A 60 17.88 4.64 -1.82
C ALA A 60 17.84 6.17 -1.74
N CYS A 61 16.77 6.81 -2.21
CA CYS A 61 16.57 8.26 -2.10
C CYS A 61 15.85 8.66 -0.80
N ASN A 62 15.36 7.69 -0.05
CA ASN A 62 14.60 7.88 1.18
C ASN A 62 13.41 8.86 0.99
N THR A 63 12.64 8.66 -0.09
CA THR A 63 11.53 9.55 -0.45
C THR A 63 10.43 8.81 -1.19
N PRO A 64 9.15 9.15 -0.93
CA PRO A 64 8.06 8.70 -1.78
C PRO A 64 8.12 9.36 -3.17
N LEU A 65 7.58 8.67 -4.15
CA LEU A 65 7.40 9.14 -5.51
C LEU A 65 5.92 9.27 -5.84
N SER A 66 5.59 10.15 -6.79
CA SER A 66 4.25 10.16 -7.38
C SER A 66 4.03 8.94 -8.28
N ASN A 67 2.78 8.56 -8.52
CA ASN A 67 2.46 7.46 -9.45
C ASN A 67 3.02 7.73 -10.85
N PHE A 68 3.04 9.00 -11.30
CA PHE A 68 3.64 9.38 -12.56
C PHE A 68 5.15 9.06 -12.60
N GLU A 69 5.89 9.39 -11.55
CA GLU A 69 7.33 9.10 -11.46
C GLU A 69 7.62 7.62 -11.34
N ALA A 70 6.79 6.88 -10.63
CA ALA A 70 6.88 5.42 -10.55
C ALA A 70 6.70 4.76 -11.94
N GLY A 71 5.86 5.38 -12.79
CA GLY A 71 5.62 4.92 -14.16
C GLY A 71 6.77 5.19 -15.15
N MET A 72 7.80 5.99 -14.78
CA MET A 72 8.82 6.44 -15.73
C MET A 72 9.94 5.44 -16.03
N ASN A 73 10.17 4.45 -15.16
CA ASN A 73 11.31 3.55 -15.28
C ASN A 73 10.93 2.13 -14.85
N TYR A 74 10.30 1.39 -15.76
CA TYR A 74 10.01 -0.03 -15.58
C TYR A 74 11.11 -0.88 -16.22
N LYS A 75 11.49 -1.95 -15.53
CA LYS A 75 12.48 -2.95 -16.00
C LYS A 75 11.94 -4.34 -15.80
N ASP A 76 12.28 -5.24 -16.72
CA ASP A 76 12.02 -6.66 -16.53
C ASP A 76 12.97 -7.23 -15.49
N VAL A 77 12.42 -7.85 -14.45
CA VAL A 77 13.16 -8.47 -13.36
C VAL A 77 12.73 -9.92 -13.15
N GLN A 78 13.56 -10.67 -12.49
CA GLN A 78 13.23 -12.01 -11.99
C GLN A 78 13.11 -11.93 -10.47
N ASP A 79 11.89 -12.01 -9.98
CA ASP A 79 11.60 -12.06 -8.55
C ASP A 79 11.15 -13.46 -8.12
N PRO A 80 11.39 -13.86 -6.86
CA PRO A 80 10.82 -15.10 -6.34
C PRO A 80 9.31 -15.01 -6.30
N ALA A 81 8.64 -16.11 -6.63
CA ALA A 81 7.20 -16.26 -6.50
C ALA A 81 6.93 -17.46 -5.59
N VAL A 82 6.17 -17.26 -4.51
CA VAL A 82 5.88 -18.31 -3.54
C VAL A 82 4.39 -18.50 -3.34
N ILE A 83 3.97 -19.77 -3.15
CA ILE A 83 2.67 -20.10 -2.58
C ILE A 83 2.92 -20.53 -1.13
N VAL A 84 2.26 -19.86 -0.20
CA VAL A 84 2.39 -20.11 1.23
C VAL A 84 1.05 -20.48 1.83
N SER A 85 1.06 -21.28 2.89
CA SER A 85 -0.16 -21.79 3.51
C SER A 85 -0.40 -21.20 4.90
N PHE A 86 -1.69 -21.07 5.23
CA PHE A 86 -2.20 -20.52 6.48
C PHE A 86 -3.27 -21.47 7.04
N PRO A 87 -2.97 -22.31 8.04
CA PRO A 87 -3.93 -23.23 8.64
C PRO A 87 -5.14 -22.52 9.19
N VAL A 88 -6.31 -23.03 8.85
CA VAL A 88 -7.59 -22.56 9.36
C VAL A 88 -7.81 -23.07 10.78
N LEU A 89 -8.10 -22.17 11.70
CA LEU A 89 -8.37 -22.54 13.09
C LEU A 89 -9.71 -23.25 13.21
N GLY A 90 -9.71 -24.42 13.81
CA GLY A 90 -10.92 -25.19 14.05
C GLY A 90 -11.50 -25.93 12.84
N ASP A 91 -10.81 -25.95 11.71
CA ASP A 91 -11.25 -26.74 10.54
C ASP A 91 -11.07 -28.24 10.81
N PRO A 92 -12.13 -29.08 10.64
CA PRO A 92 -12.11 -30.50 10.98
C PRO A 92 -11.16 -31.34 10.12
N ASP A 93 -10.85 -30.89 8.90
CA ASP A 93 -9.95 -31.59 8.00
C ASP A 93 -8.51 -31.02 8.06
N GLY A 94 -8.26 -30.03 8.93
CA GLY A 94 -6.99 -29.32 9.01
C GLY A 94 -6.66 -28.53 7.75
N ALA A 95 -7.68 -27.95 7.12
CA ALA A 95 -7.52 -27.20 5.89
C ALA A 95 -6.68 -25.93 6.06
N GLU A 96 -5.97 -25.55 5.02
CA GLU A 96 -5.10 -24.38 4.97
C GLU A 96 -5.52 -23.46 3.80
N PHE A 97 -5.57 -22.16 4.04
CA PHE A 97 -5.62 -21.19 2.94
C PHE A 97 -4.28 -21.14 2.24
N VAL A 98 -4.26 -20.98 0.93
CA VAL A 98 -3.03 -20.81 0.16
C VAL A 98 -3.04 -19.45 -0.54
N ALA A 99 -2.02 -18.64 -0.28
CA ALA A 99 -1.85 -17.35 -0.91
C ALA A 99 -0.54 -17.29 -1.70
N TRP A 100 -0.58 -16.58 -2.83
CA TRP A 100 0.55 -16.39 -3.71
C TRP A 100 1.10 -14.96 -3.60
N THR A 101 2.43 -14.82 -3.63
CA THR A 101 3.08 -13.50 -3.66
C THR A 101 4.41 -13.54 -4.39
N THR A 102 4.78 -12.41 -5.01
CA THR A 102 6.12 -12.13 -5.59
C THR A 102 6.99 -11.28 -4.66
N THR A 103 6.47 -10.91 -3.50
CA THR A 103 7.17 -10.10 -2.50
C THR A 103 7.22 -10.82 -1.15
N PRO A 104 8.01 -11.89 -1.00
CA PRO A 104 8.08 -12.67 0.25
C PRO A 104 8.40 -11.80 1.48
N TRP A 105 9.14 -10.71 1.30
CA TRP A 105 9.48 -9.77 2.35
C TRP A 105 8.27 -9.07 3.00
N THR A 106 7.07 -9.11 2.37
CA THR A 106 5.84 -8.57 2.98
C THR A 106 5.14 -9.56 3.91
N LEU A 107 5.45 -10.87 3.82
CA LEU A 107 4.81 -11.91 4.61
C LEU A 107 4.98 -11.76 6.13
N PRO A 108 6.13 -11.27 6.67
CA PRO A 108 6.25 -10.94 8.09
C PRO A 108 5.22 -9.91 8.59
N SER A 109 4.65 -9.10 7.69
CA SER A 109 3.64 -8.08 7.98
C SER A 109 2.23 -8.50 7.62
N ASN A 110 1.97 -9.79 7.41
CA ASN A 110 0.64 -10.30 7.15
C ASN A 110 -0.30 -10.00 8.32
N LEU A 111 -1.47 -9.40 8.04
CA LEU A 111 -2.52 -9.14 9.03
C LEU A 111 -3.86 -9.77 8.65
N ALA A 112 -4.09 -10.10 7.38
CA ALA A 112 -5.33 -10.72 6.93
C ALA A 112 -5.11 -11.51 5.63
N LEU A 113 -6.10 -12.28 5.23
CA LEU A 113 -6.28 -12.83 3.90
C LEU A 113 -7.53 -12.19 3.28
N CYS A 114 -7.56 -12.03 1.95
CA CYS A 114 -8.72 -11.49 1.25
C CYS A 114 -9.18 -12.43 0.14
N VAL A 115 -10.49 -12.59 0.02
CA VAL A 115 -11.17 -13.37 -1.00
C VAL A 115 -12.23 -12.55 -1.72
N HIS A 116 -12.58 -12.94 -2.94
CA HIS A 116 -13.69 -12.31 -3.67
C HIS A 116 -15.03 -12.85 -3.18
N PRO A 117 -16.02 -12.05 -2.77
CA PRO A 117 -17.25 -12.54 -2.12
C PRO A 117 -18.08 -13.50 -2.97
N THR A 118 -18.14 -13.32 -4.28
CA THR A 118 -18.98 -14.11 -5.18
C THR A 118 -18.23 -15.17 -5.99
N MET A 119 -16.90 -15.20 -5.91
CA MET A 119 -16.08 -16.19 -6.60
C MET A 119 -16.24 -17.57 -5.94
N GLU A 120 -16.13 -18.63 -6.73
CA GLU A 120 -16.18 -20.02 -6.27
C GLU A 120 -14.79 -20.46 -5.78
N TYR A 121 -14.77 -21.09 -4.61
CA TYR A 121 -13.59 -21.68 -3.98
C TYR A 121 -13.79 -23.18 -3.75
N LEU A 122 -12.72 -23.92 -3.82
CA LEU A 122 -12.69 -25.34 -3.54
C LEU A 122 -11.92 -25.62 -2.26
N LYS A 123 -12.45 -26.52 -1.46
CA LYS A 123 -11.70 -27.24 -0.42
C LYS A 123 -11.23 -28.55 -1.05
N VAL A 124 -9.93 -28.72 -1.20
CA VAL A 124 -9.34 -29.85 -1.93
C VAL A 124 -8.28 -30.56 -1.09
N ARG A 125 -8.22 -31.88 -1.20
CA ARG A 125 -7.18 -32.71 -0.60
C ARG A 125 -6.13 -33.09 -1.64
N ASP A 126 -4.86 -32.86 -1.31
CA ASP A 126 -3.73 -33.41 -2.05
C ASP A 126 -3.59 -34.91 -1.72
N PRO A 127 -3.81 -35.82 -2.67
CA PRO A 127 -3.75 -37.25 -2.40
C PRO A 127 -2.33 -37.74 -2.07
N LYS A 128 -1.30 -36.98 -2.43
CA LYS A 128 0.11 -37.36 -2.19
C LYS A 128 0.61 -36.88 -0.83
N ALA A 129 0.33 -35.62 -0.48
CA ALA A 129 0.77 -35.02 0.77
C ALA A 129 -0.25 -35.14 1.91
N GLY A 130 -1.50 -35.53 1.61
CA GLY A 130 -2.60 -35.59 2.59
C GLY A 130 -3.06 -34.22 3.12
N ARG A 131 -2.49 -33.13 2.60
CA ARG A 131 -2.84 -31.76 2.99
C ARG A 131 -4.14 -31.31 2.34
N VAL A 132 -4.88 -30.48 3.04
CA VAL A 132 -6.15 -29.93 2.54
C VAL A 132 -5.99 -28.44 2.34
N PHE A 133 -6.42 -27.95 1.16
CA PHE A 133 -6.26 -26.55 0.79
C PHE A 133 -7.57 -25.89 0.38
N PHE A 134 -7.71 -24.59 0.71
CA PHE A 134 -8.67 -23.69 0.07
C PHE A 134 -8.00 -22.94 -1.05
N VAL A 135 -8.59 -22.96 -2.25
CA VAL A 135 -8.11 -22.29 -3.46
C VAL A 135 -9.29 -21.85 -4.32
N ALA A 136 -9.17 -20.77 -5.07
CA ALA A 136 -10.23 -20.42 -6.06
C ALA A 136 -10.36 -21.53 -7.11
N LYS A 137 -11.59 -21.90 -7.48
CA LYS A 137 -11.90 -22.99 -8.42
C LYS A 137 -11.17 -22.82 -9.76
N ALA A 138 -11.16 -21.60 -10.32
CA ALA A 138 -10.43 -21.27 -11.53
C ALA A 138 -8.90 -21.40 -11.39
N ARG A 139 -8.38 -21.40 -10.16
CA ARG A 139 -6.94 -21.43 -9.85
C ARG A 139 -6.45 -22.75 -9.28
N LEU A 140 -7.24 -23.81 -9.30
CA LEU A 140 -6.82 -25.15 -8.83
C LEU A 140 -5.51 -25.59 -9.50
N ALA A 141 -5.35 -25.30 -10.79
CA ALA A 141 -4.14 -25.63 -11.55
C ALA A 141 -2.86 -24.89 -11.07
N ALA A 142 -2.99 -23.88 -10.22
CA ALA A 142 -1.86 -23.19 -9.61
C ALA A 142 -1.19 -24.04 -8.50
N LEU A 143 -1.90 -25.03 -7.97
CA LEU A 143 -1.34 -25.93 -6.94
C LEU A 143 -0.39 -26.97 -7.59
N PRO A 144 0.75 -27.25 -6.98
CA PRO A 144 1.68 -28.25 -7.48
C PRO A 144 1.03 -29.66 -7.47
N GLY A 145 1.04 -30.31 -8.60
CA GLY A 145 0.43 -31.66 -8.77
C GLY A 145 -1.04 -31.66 -9.17
N ALA A 146 -1.72 -30.51 -9.26
CA ALA A 146 -3.13 -30.44 -9.66
C ALA A 146 -3.35 -30.80 -11.16
N VAL A 147 -2.34 -30.62 -12.01
CA VAL A 147 -2.40 -31.01 -13.43
C VAL A 147 -1.56 -32.26 -13.62
N PRO A 148 -2.15 -33.38 -14.08
CA PRO A 148 -1.37 -34.59 -14.38
C PRO A 148 -0.26 -34.26 -15.41
N LYS A 149 0.98 -34.59 -15.11
CA LYS A 149 2.08 -34.45 -16.06
C LYS A 149 1.79 -35.34 -17.26
N LYS A 150 1.44 -34.81 -18.43
CA LYS A 150 1.36 -35.57 -19.67
C LYS A 150 2.69 -36.28 -19.89
N LYS A 151 2.72 -37.61 -19.74
CA LYS A 151 3.89 -38.42 -20.08
C LYS A 151 4.32 -38.05 -21.50
N LYS A 152 5.53 -37.51 -21.67
CA LYS A 152 6.16 -37.39 -23.00
C LYS A 152 6.25 -38.79 -23.54
N LYS A 153 5.43 -39.16 -24.53
CA LYS A 153 5.63 -40.42 -25.29
C LYS A 153 6.97 -40.35 -25.95
N GLY A 154 7.96 -40.98 -25.31
CA GLY A 154 9.25 -41.23 -25.91
C GLY A 154 9.04 -42.09 -27.17
N LYS A 155 9.49 -41.61 -28.32
CA LYS A 155 9.59 -42.44 -29.53
C LYS A 155 10.45 -43.64 -29.23
N LYS A 156 9.85 -44.78 -28.87
CA LYS A 156 10.56 -46.09 -28.89
C LYS A 156 10.82 -46.46 -30.35
N LYS A 157 12.09 -46.33 -30.76
CA LYS A 157 12.64 -47.18 -31.85
C LYS A 157 12.81 -48.57 -31.29
N GLY A 158 12.23 -49.52 -32.01
CA GLY A 158 12.09 -50.91 -31.59
C GLY A 158 13.37 -51.62 -31.29
N LYS A 159 13.26 -52.63 -30.40
CA LYS A 159 13.72 -54.03 -30.63
C LYS A 159 13.20 -54.90 -29.48
N ASP A 160 12.83 -56.10 -29.89
CA ASP A 160 12.26 -57.17 -29.09
C ASP A 160 13.09 -57.54 -27.83
N ALA A 161 12.41 -57.87 -26.72
CA ALA A 161 12.57 -59.10 -25.96
C ALA A 161 11.66 -59.05 -24.72
N GLY A 162 10.94 -60.12 -24.43
CA GLY A 162 9.94 -60.27 -23.42
C GLY A 162 10.50 -60.19 -21.99
N GLY A 163 9.62 -59.77 -21.09
CA GLY A 163 9.80 -59.71 -19.65
C GLY A 163 8.53 -59.17 -19.04
N ASP A 164 7.66 -60.07 -18.59
CA ASP A 164 6.50 -59.81 -17.76
C ASP A 164 6.97 -59.22 -16.42
N GLY A 165 6.68 -57.98 -16.20
CA GLY A 165 6.85 -57.26 -14.94
C GLY A 165 5.75 -56.20 -14.89
N GLY A 166 4.63 -56.58 -14.29
CA GLY A 166 3.54 -55.67 -14.01
C GLY A 166 3.98 -54.55 -13.08
N GLU A 167 4.44 -53.43 -13.66
CA GLU A 167 4.45 -52.17 -12.96
C GLU A 167 3.02 -51.71 -12.86
N GLU A 168 2.43 -51.77 -11.67
CA GLU A 168 1.18 -51.11 -11.35
C GLU A 168 1.35 -49.62 -11.70
N GLU A 169 0.70 -49.17 -12.78
CA GLU A 169 0.62 -47.78 -13.11
C GLU A 169 -0.19 -47.13 -11.98
N GLU A 170 0.48 -46.48 -11.03
CA GLU A 170 -0.21 -45.51 -10.12
C GLU A 170 -0.87 -44.48 -11.01
N GLU A 171 -2.19 -44.55 -11.16
CA GLU A 171 -3.00 -43.48 -11.74
C GLU A 171 -2.71 -42.22 -10.93
N ASP A 172 -2.20 -41.19 -11.58
CA ASP A 172 -1.94 -39.87 -10.99
C ASP A 172 -3.31 -39.26 -10.61
N LYS A 173 -3.82 -39.62 -9.41
CA LYS A 173 -5.09 -39.15 -8.86
C LYS A 173 -4.92 -37.64 -8.65
N GLY A 174 -5.70 -36.86 -9.40
CA GLY A 174 -5.79 -35.41 -9.18
C GLY A 174 -6.31 -35.07 -7.78
N PHE A 175 -6.30 -33.80 -7.40
CA PHE A 175 -6.85 -33.34 -6.12
C PHE A 175 -8.30 -33.81 -5.92
N GLU A 176 -8.59 -34.30 -4.71
CA GLU A 176 -9.94 -34.68 -4.28
C GLU A 176 -10.68 -33.42 -3.84
N VAL A 177 -11.83 -33.12 -4.47
CA VAL A 177 -12.69 -32.01 -4.06
C VAL A 177 -13.55 -32.44 -2.88
N LEU A 178 -13.35 -31.81 -1.73
CA LEU A 178 -14.11 -32.08 -0.49
C LEU A 178 -15.35 -31.18 -0.39
N ALA A 179 -15.25 -29.92 -0.83
CA ALA A 179 -16.35 -28.98 -0.83
C ALA A 179 -16.17 -27.88 -1.90
N GLU A 180 -17.30 -27.34 -2.38
CA GLU A 180 -17.38 -26.12 -3.18
C GLU A 180 -18.06 -25.03 -2.34
N LEU A 181 -17.51 -23.84 -2.27
CA LEU A 181 -17.90 -22.73 -1.40
C LEU A 181 -17.85 -21.42 -2.19
N LYS A 182 -18.59 -20.43 -1.74
CA LYS A 182 -18.38 -19.04 -2.21
C LYS A 182 -17.39 -18.33 -1.28
N GLY A 183 -16.74 -17.28 -1.79
CA GLY A 183 -15.88 -16.48 -0.92
C GLY A 183 -16.61 -15.88 0.28
N SER A 184 -17.93 -15.60 0.15
CA SER A 184 -18.79 -15.21 1.28
C SER A 184 -18.79 -16.21 2.44
N ASP A 185 -18.67 -17.50 2.16
CA ASP A 185 -18.72 -18.56 3.15
C ASP A 185 -17.38 -18.70 3.91
N LEU A 186 -16.29 -18.16 3.32
CA LEU A 186 -14.95 -18.13 3.91
C LEU A 186 -14.71 -16.91 4.79
N ALA A 187 -15.58 -15.89 4.71
CA ALA A 187 -15.42 -14.64 5.45
C ALA A 187 -15.40 -14.85 6.95
N GLY A 188 -14.48 -14.19 7.63
CA GLY A 188 -14.36 -14.24 9.07
C GLY A 188 -13.68 -15.50 9.62
N LEU A 189 -13.39 -16.52 8.79
CA LEU A 189 -12.61 -17.67 9.22
C LEU A 189 -11.23 -17.20 9.69
N GLU A 190 -10.82 -17.66 10.85
CA GLU A 190 -9.52 -17.34 11.44
C GLU A 190 -8.46 -18.34 11.02
N TYR A 191 -7.22 -17.86 10.93
CA TYR A 191 -6.09 -18.69 10.56
C TYR A 191 -4.87 -18.44 11.46
N GLU A 192 -3.94 -19.36 11.44
CA GLU A 192 -2.66 -19.23 12.09
C GLU A 192 -1.67 -18.44 11.21
N PRO A 193 -1.13 -17.30 11.67
CA PRO A 193 -0.20 -16.49 10.89
C PRO A 193 1.13 -17.22 10.62
N LEU A 194 1.83 -16.81 9.57
CA LEU A 194 3.18 -17.31 9.27
C LEU A 194 4.20 -16.89 10.34
N PHE A 195 4.04 -15.67 10.86
CA PHE A 195 4.91 -15.07 11.86
C PHE A 195 4.06 -14.43 12.96
N ASN A 196 4.54 -14.45 14.20
CA ASN A 196 3.80 -13.95 15.36
C ASN A 196 4.12 -12.51 15.76
N TYR A 197 4.84 -11.75 14.91
CA TYR A 197 5.29 -10.40 15.24
C TYR A 197 4.15 -9.44 15.60
N PHE A 198 2.98 -9.61 15.01
CA PHE A 198 1.79 -8.79 15.24
C PHE A 198 0.63 -9.57 15.87
N ALA A 199 0.93 -10.63 16.62
CA ALA A 199 -0.10 -11.50 17.25
C ALA A 199 -1.09 -10.71 18.13
N SER A 200 -0.64 -9.63 18.78
CA SER A 200 -1.50 -8.76 19.59
C SER A 200 -2.63 -8.09 18.81
N MET A 201 -2.51 -7.97 17.50
CA MET A 201 -3.56 -7.39 16.65
C MET A 201 -4.75 -8.34 16.41
N ARG A 202 -4.66 -9.60 16.85
CA ARG A 202 -5.79 -10.55 16.74
C ARG A 202 -7.05 -10.00 17.40
N GLU A 203 -6.93 -9.37 18.57
CA GLU A 203 -8.05 -8.74 19.28
C GLU A 203 -8.68 -7.58 18.47
N GLN A 204 -7.92 -6.95 17.58
CA GLN A 204 -8.40 -5.91 16.65
C GLN A 204 -8.99 -6.50 15.36
N GLY A 205 -9.06 -7.83 15.23
CA GLY A 205 -9.61 -8.54 14.09
C GLY A 205 -8.60 -8.91 13.01
N ALA A 206 -7.30 -8.91 13.30
CA ALA A 206 -6.29 -9.47 12.39
C ALA A 206 -6.37 -11.02 12.33
N PHE A 207 -5.70 -11.59 11.33
CA PHE A 207 -5.56 -13.02 11.07
C PHE A 207 -6.89 -13.74 10.80
N ARG A 208 -7.76 -13.06 10.05
CA ARG A 208 -9.01 -13.60 9.51
C ARG A 208 -9.15 -13.32 8.03
N VAL A 209 -10.08 -14.02 7.38
CA VAL A 209 -10.41 -13.82 5.97
C VAL A 209 -11.34 -12.62 5.83
N LEU A 210 -10.92 -11.65 5.03
CA LEU A 210 -11.68 -10.48 4.60
C LEU A 210 -12.24 -10.69 3.19
N GLN A 211 -13.11 -9.78 2.76
CA GLN A 211 -13.73 -9.83 1.43
C GLN A 211 -13.57 -8.52 0.71
N ASP A 212 -13.23 -8.60 -0.57
CA ASP A 212 -13.27 -7.43 -1.46
C ASP A 212 -13.31 -7.87 -2.92
N THR A 213 -13.90 -7.04 -3.77
CA THR A 213 -14.07 -7.31 -5.20
C THR A 213 -12.80 -7.09 -6.03
N TYR A 214 -11.72 -6.53 -5.45
CA TYR A 214 -10.44 -6.36 -6.15
C TYR A 214 -9.71 -7.69 -6.38
N VAL A 215 -10.02 -8.73 -5.60
CA VAL A 215 -9.43 -10.06 -5.79
C VAL A 215 -9.90 -10.64 -7.12
N THR A 216 -8.95 -11.07 -7.95
CA THR A 216 -9.22 -11.67 -9.27
C THR A 216 -8.76 -13.13 -9.33
N ASP A 217 -9.14 -13.82 -10.40
CA ASP A 217 -8.76 -15.22 -10.65
C ASP A 217 -7.84 -15.39 -11.88
N ASP A 218 -7.27 -14.31 -12.37
CA ASP A 218 -6.32 -14.30 -13.49
C ASP A 218 -4.88 -14.68 -13.07
N ALA A 219 -4.52 -14.46 -11.79
CA ALA A 219 -3.21 -14.80 -11.24
C ALA A 219 -3.29 -15.40 -9.82
N GLY A 220 -2.21 -16.00 -9.36
CA GLY A 220 -2.11 -16.53 -8.00
C GLY A 220 -3.05 -17.68 -7.69
N THR A 221 -3.60 -17.68 -6.49
CA THR A 221 -4.49 -18.71 -5.95
C THR A 221 -5.95 -18.24 -5.77
N GLY A 222 -6.24 -16.96 -6.06
CA GLY A 222 -7.52 -16.31 -5.78
C GLY A 222 -7.72 -15.96 -4.30
N ILE A 223 -6.69 -16.12 -3.47
CA ILE A 223 -6.62 -15.67 -2.07
C ILE A 223 -5.41 -14.79 -1.95
N VAL A 224 -5.61 -13.54 -1.50
CA VAL A 224 -4.55 -12.53 -1.43
C VAL A 224 -4.18 -12.26 0.02
N HIS A 225 -2.90 -12.38 0.34
CA HIS A 225 -2.37 -11.98 1.63
C HIS A 225 -2.38 -10.47 1.78
N GLN A 226 -2.72 -9.95 2.96
CA GLN A 226 -2.84 -8.53 3.24
C GLN A 226 -1.72 -8.04 4.15
N ALA A 227 -0.92 -7.10 3.63
CA ALA A 227 0.08 -6.36 4.40
C ALA A 227 -0.20 -4.85 4.25
N PRO A 228 -1.05 -4.25 5.10
CA PRO A 228 -1.62 -2.91 4.89
C PRO A 228 -0.59 -1.78 4.87
N ALA A 229 0.63 -2.02 5.32
CA ALA A 229 1.74 -1.06 5.19
C ALA A 229 2.36 -1.05 3.78
N PHE A 230 2.12 -2.07 2.94
CA PHE A 230 2.85 -2.30 1.69
C PHE A 230 1.97 -2.50 0.45
N GLY A 231 0.64 -2.50 0.61
CA GLY A 231 -0.33 -2.57 -0.48
C GLY A 231 -1.43 -1.52 -0.33
N GLU A 232 -1.80 -0.84 -1.43
CA GLU A 232 -2.86 0.18 -1.39
C GLU A 232 -4.23 -0.47 -1.16
N ASP A 233 -4.53 -1.57 -1.87
CA ASP A 233 -5.75 -2.34 -1.64
C ASP A 233 -5.75 -3.02 -0.28
N ASP A 234 -4.61 -3.57 0.16
CA ASP A 234 -4.46 -4.18 1.49
C ASP A 234 -4.80 -3.16 2.60
N ASN A 235 -4.30 -1.93 2.44
CA ASN A 235 -4.58 -0.83 3.37
C ASN A 235 -6.08 -0.49 3.40
N ARG A 236 -6.68 -0.31 2.22
CA ARG A 236 -8.10 0.02 2.06
C ARG A 236 -9.00 -1.05 2.66
N VAL A 237 -8.74 -2.32 2.35
CA VAL A 237 -9.54 -3.46 2.85
C VAL A 237 -9.40 -3.62 4.36
N CYS A 238 -8.18 -3.55 4.88
CA CYS A 238 -7.94 -3.63 6.32
C CYS A 238 -8.54 -2.44 7.10
N LEU A 239 -8.57 -1.23 6.52
CA LEU A 239 -9.27 -0.08 7.09
C LEU A 239 -10.79 -0.31 7.12
N ALA A 240 -11.37 -0.74 6.00
CA ALA A 240 -12.81 -1.01 5.91
C ALA A 240 -13.26 -2.10 6.88
N ALA A 241 -12.43 -3.11 7.11
CA ALA A 241 -12.69 -4.19 8.04
C ALA A 241 -12.37 -3.87 9.51
N GLY A 242 -11.80 -2.69 9.81
CA GLY A 242 -11.43 -2.26 11.15
C GLY A 242 -10.19 -2.96 11.74
N VAL A 243 -9.42 -3.70 10.94
CA VAL A 243 -8.15 -4.31 11.34
C VAL A 243 -7.09 -3.24 11.64
N ILE A 244 -7.10 -2.18 10.87
CA ILE A 244 -6.36 -0.93 11.14
C ILE A 244 -7.34 0.24 11.18
N LYS A 245 -6.97 1.36 11.79
CA LYS A 245 -7.87 2.52 11.94
C LYS A 245 -7.24 3.78 11.35
N LYS A 246 -8.09 4.67 10.81
CA LYS A 246 -7.65 6.01 10.36
C LYS A 246 -6.96 6.77 11.50
N GLY A 247 -5.80 7.34 11.22
CA GLY A 247 -5.03 8.14 12.19
C GLY A 247 -4.18 7.35 13.18
N GLN A 248 -4.32 6.04 13.26
CA GLN A 248 -3.44 5.19 14.06
C GLN A 248 -2.22 4.73 13.28
N GLU A 249 -1.15 4.41 14.01
CA GLU A 249 0.05 3.85 13.42
C GLU A 249 -0.24 2.48 12.79
N ILE A 250 0.24 2.30 11.56
CA ILE A 250 0.11 1.04 10.83
C ILE A 250 1.36 0.21 11.11
N PRO A 251 1.24 -1.09 11.41
CA PRO A 251 2.37 -1.99 11.55
C PRO A 251 3.27 -1.96 10.31
N ASN A 252 4.41 -1.33 10.43
CA ASN A 252 5.36 -1.09 9.34
C ASN A 252 6.80 -1.34 9.82
N PRO A 253 7.25 -2.61 9.82
CA PRO A 253 8.56 -2.99 10.33
C PRO A 253 9.68 -2.79 9.28
N VAL A 254 9.55 -1.78 8.43
CA VAL A 254 10.57 -1.45 7.42
C VAL A 254 10.95 0.02 7.55
N SER A 255 12.22 0.25 7.82
CA SER A 255 12.81 1.59 7.91
C SER A 255 12.78 2.35 6.58
N PRO A 256 13.02 3.67 6.59
CA PRO A 256 13.07 4.44 5.34
C PRO A 256 14.14 3.98 4.34
N ASN A 257 15.23 3.38 4.79
CA ASN A 257 16.27 2.81 3.94
C ASN A 257 16.01 1.35 3.52
N GLY A 258 14.79 0.84 3.73
CA GLY A 258 14.36 -0.48 3.28
C GLY A 258 14.87 -1.66 4.10
N LYS A 259 15.25 -1.45 5.37
CA LYS A 259 15.73 -2.52 6.24
C LYS A 259 14.66 -2.89 7.26
N PHE A 260 14.59 -4.17 7.60
CA PHE A 260 13.71 -4.61 8.68
C PHE A 260 14.07 -3.97 10.02
N THR A 261 13.03 -3.64 10.79
CA THR A 261 13.09 -3.10 12.15
C THR A 261 12.31 -4.01 13.10
N GLU A 262 12.29 -3.69 14.39
CA GLU A 262 11.38 -4.34 15.34
C GLU A 262 9.92 -4.24 14.85
N PRO A 263 9.09 -5.26 15.09
CA PRO A 263 9.39 -6.48 15.87
C PRO A 263 9.95 -7.66 15.03
N VAL A 264 10.38 -7.44 13.78
CA VAL A 264 10.88 -8.50 12.87
C VAL A 264 12.36 -8.81 13.22
N THR A 265 12.55 -9.50 14.36
CA THR A 265 13.87 -9.72 14.97
C THR A 265 14.77 -10.63 14.18
N GLU A 266 14.23 -11.68 13.54
CA GLU A 266 15.01 -12.67 12.78
C GLU A 266 15.69 -12.08 11.53
N PHE A 267 15.13 -10.98 11.01
CA PHE A 267 15.64 -10.28 9.81
C PHE A 267 16.07 -8.85 10.11
N LEU A 268 16.24 -8.48 11.39
CA LEU A 268 16.55 -7.13 11.84
C LEU A 268 17.79 -6.55 11.14
N GLY A 269 17.64 -5.34 10.55
CA GLY A 269 18.71 -4.63 9.86
C GLY A 269 19.05 -5.14 8.45
N VAL A 270 18.46 -6.25 8.01
CA VAL A 270 18.63 -6.78 6.66
C VAL A 270 17.76 -5.98 5.67
N TYR A 271 18.29 -5.71 4.48
CA TYR A 271 17.50 -5.08 3.41
C TYR A 271 16.42 -6.05 2.92
N ILE A 272 15.20 -5.57 2.76
CA ILE A 272 14.02 -6.43 2.53
C ILE A 272 14.14 -7.39 1.35
N LYS A 273 14.70 -6.96 0.20
CA LYS A 273 14.88 -7.85 -0.95
C LYS A 273 16.00 -8.86 -0.76
N ASP A 274 16.99 -8.54 0.06
CA ASP A 274 18.06 -9.50 0.42
C ASP A 274 17.53 -10.57 1.38
N ALA A 275 16.57 -10.21 2.23
CA ALA A 275 15.91 -11.10 3.19
C ALA A 275 14.97 -12.13 2.53
N ASP A 276 14.54 -11.95 1.29
CA ASP A 276 13.60 -12.85 0.61
C ASP A 276 14.03 -14.32 0.69
N LYS A 277 15.30 -14.61 0.49
CA LYS A 277 15.84 -15.98 0.54
C LYS A 277 15.72 -16.61 1.94
N ASP A 278 16.03 -15.83 2.97
CA ASP A 278 16.01 -16.29 4.35
C ASP A 278 14.57 -16.45 4.84
N ILE A 279 13.66 -15.54 4.45
CA ILE A 279 12.23 -15.64 4.72
C ILE A 279 11.64 -16.91 4.07
N ILE A 280 11.95 -17.17 2.80
CA ILE A 280 11.49 -18.39 2.11
C ILE A 280 12.04 -19.66 2.80
N ALA A 281 13.30 -19.63 3.21
CA ALA A 281 13.93 -20.76 3.92
C ALA A 281 13.24 -21.02 5.28
N ASP A 282 12.91 -19.96 6.02
CA ASP A 282 12.21 -20.07 7.30
C ASP A 282 10.78 -20.59 7.13
N ILE A 283 10.02 -20.08 6.16
CA ILE A 283 8.68 -20.55 5.81
C ILE A 283 8.70 -22.02 5.41
N LYS A 284 9.72 -22.45 4.64
CA LYS A 284 9.92 -23.87 4.30
C LYS A 284 10.19 -24.73 5.52
N LYS A 285 11.04 -24.26 6.44
CA LYS A 285 11.34 -24.97 7.71
C LYS A 285 10.10 -25.14 8.58
N ARG A 286 9.19 -24.17 8.55
CA ARG A 286 7.87 -24.24 9.24
C ARG A 286 6.86 -25.15 8.53
N GLY A 287 7.18 -25.72 7.37
CA GLY A 287 6.27 -26.56 6.58
C GLY A 287 5.15 -25.78 5.88
N ARG A 288 5.29 -24.44 5.78
CA ARG A 288 4.25 -23.55 5.22
C ARG A 288 4.49 -23.15 3.76
N LEU A 289 5.62 -23.52 3.17
CA LEU A 289 5.92 -23.31 1.75
C LEU A 289 5.26 -24.43 0.94
N VAL A 290 4.33 -24.06 0.06
CA VAL A 290 3.64 -24.97 -0.87
C VAL A 290 4.38 -25.04 -2.20
N GLU A 291 4.76 -23.89 -2.76
CA GLU A 291 5.52 -23.82 -4.02
C GLU A 291 6.50 -22.64 -3.99
N HIS A 292 7.63 -22.81 -4.69
CA HIS A 292 8.59 -21.75 -4.94
C HIS A 292 8.99 -21.78 -6.42
N ALA A 293 8.74 -20.69 -7.10
CA ALA A 293 9.09 -20.46 -8.50
C ALA A 293 9.83 -19.12 -8.66
N THR A 294 10.27 -18.84 -9.87
CA THR A 294 10.79 -17.53 -10.27
C THR A 294 9.89 -16.98 -11.34
N LEU A 295 9.47 -15.74 -11.21
CA LEU A 295 8.64 -15.03 -12.16
C LEU A 295 9.41 -13.90 -12.82
N GLN A 296 9.37 -13.85 -14.14
CA GLN A 296 9.81 -12.68 -14.89
C GLN A 296 8.64 -11.73 -15.09
N HIS A 297 8.81 -10.51 -14.63
CA HIS A 297 7.76 -9.49 -14.76
C HIS A 297 8.35 -8.08 -14.84
N SER A 298 7.54 -7.12 -15.26
CA SER A 298 7.91 -5.71 -15.30
C SER A 298 7.74 -5.08 -13.91
N TYR A 299 8.78 -4.39 -13.42
CA TYR A 299 8.84 -3.83 -12.07
C TYR A 299 9.29 -2.36 -12.09
N PRO A 300 8.69 -1.47 -11.27
CA PRO A 300 9.06 -0.08 -11.24
C PRO A 300 10.38 0.18 -10.52
N PHE A 301 11.22 1.02 -11.13
CA PHE A 301 12.48 1.49 -10.56
C PHE A 301 12.44 3.00 -10.34
N CYS A 302 13.18 3.46 -9.34
CA CYS A 302 13.39 4.89 -9.14
C CYS A 302 14.18 5.45 -10.32
N TRP A 303 13.63 6.46 -10.99
CA TRP A 303 14.30 7.08 -12.16
C TRP A 303 15.59 7.83 -11.81
N ARG A 304 15.81 8.17 -10.52
CA ARG A 304 17.02 8.86 -10.04
C ARG A 304 18.12 7.90 -9.57
N SER A 305 17.75 6.91 -8.75
CA SER A 305 18.71 6.00 -8.13
C SER A 305 18.88 4.68 -8.88
N GLU A 306 18.06 4.43 -9.90
CA GLU A 306 18.05 3.18 -10.65
C GLU A 306 17.82 1.92 -9.77
N THR A 307 17.25 2.10 -8.58
CA THR A 307 16.95 1.03 -7.63
C THR A 307 15.46 0.67 -7.66
N PRO A 308 15.08 -0.58 -7.33
CA PRO A 308 13.68 -0.98 -7.29
C PRO A 308 12.90 -0.15 -6.27
N LEU A 309 11.66 0.19 -6.62
CA LEU A 309 10.72 0.84 -5.72
C LEU A 309 10.03 -0.20 -4.85
N ILE A 310 9.52 0.24 -3.71
CA ILE A 310 8.57 -0.51 -2.89
C ILE A 310 7.31 0.32 -2.69
N TYR A 311 6.18 -0.31 -2.44
CA TYR A 311 5.04 0.40 -1.89
C TYR A 311 5.19 0.43 -0.38
N LYS A 312 4.98 1.61 0.23
CA LYS A 312 5.14 1.80 1.68
C LYS A 312 4.16 2.84 2.20
N ALA A 313 3.53 2.55 3.34
CA ALA A 313 2.72 3.51 4.07
C ALA A 313 3.59 4.65 4.62
N VAL A 314 3.28 5.86 4.21
CA VAL A 314 3.99 7.08 4.60
C VAL A 314 3.04 7.95 5.42
N PRO A 315 3.45 8.41 6.62
CA PRO A 315 2.64 9.33 7.40
C PRO A 315 2.43 10.64 6.65
N SER A 316 1.22 11.13 6.65
CA SER A 316 0.82 12.29 5.85
C SER A 316 -0.34 13.03 6.51
N TRP A 317 -0.50 14.30 6.16
CA TRP A 317 -1.65 15.10 6.53
C TRP A 317 -2.70 15.09 5.42
N PHE A 318 -3.96 14.96 5.81
CA PHE A 318 -5.09 14.84 4.89
C PHE A 318 -6.14 15.91 5.18
N VAL A 319 -6.82 16.34 4.10
CA VAL A 319 -8.13 17.00 4.20
C VAL A 319 -9.20 15.94 4.00
N ALA A 320 -10.13 15.83 4.95
CA ALA A 320 -11.24 14.87 4.95
C ALA A 320 -12.32 15.28 3.92
N VAL A 321 -12.02 15.11 2.64
CA VAL A 321 -12.89 15.45 1.51
C VAL A 321 -14.12 14.55 1.49
N GLU A 322 -13.99 13.29 1.88
CA GLU A 322 -15.10 12.34 1.96
C GLU A 322 -16.24 12.85 2.84
N ASN A 323 -15.92 13.60 3.92
CA ASN A 323 -16.91 14.15 4.84
C ASN A 323 -17.76 15.29 4.23
N ILE A 324 -17.30 15.91 3.14
CA ILE A 324 -17.99 17.02 2.46
C ILE A 324 -18.40 16.65 1.03
N LYS A 325 -18.19 15.42 0.62
CA LYS A 325 -18.39 14.96 -0.76
C LYS A 325 -19.81 15.15 -1.25
N ASP A 326 -20.81 14.77 -0.47
CA ASP A 326 -22.21 14.91 -0.84
C ASP A 326 -22.60 16.37 -1.11
N ARG A 327 -22.05 17.30 -0.31
CA ARG A 327 -22.24 18.74 -0.50
C ARG A 327 -21.53 19.24 -1.77
N LEU A 328 -20.38 18.68 -2.12
CA LEU A 328 -19.68 19.01 -3.37
C LEU A 328 -20.49 18.57 -4.58
N VAL A 329 -21.05 17.35 -4.54
CA VAL A 329 -21.93 16.82 -5.58
C VAL A 329 -23.19 17.66 -5.72
N GLU A 330 -23.85 17.99 -4.61
CA GLU A 330 -25.01 18.88 -4.60
C GLU A 330 -24.70 20.26 -5.20
N ASN A 331 -23.59 20.88 -4.80
CA ASN A 331 -23.19 22.19 -5.32
C ASN A 331 -22.88 22.14 -6.83
N ASN A 332 -22.33 21.03 -7.34
CA ASN A 332 -22.11 20.87 -8.76
C ASN A 332 -23.41 20.97 -9.57
N THR A 333 -24.55 20.51 -9.04
CA THR A 333 -25.84 20.62 -9.75
C THR A 333 -26.21 22.07 -10.05
N LYS A 334 -25.79 23.01 -9.20
CA LYS A 334 -26.06 24.45 -9.27
C LYS A 334 -25.10 25.21 -10.20
N THR A 335 -24.06 24.55 -10.73
CA THR A 335 -23.08 25.17 -11.62
C THR A 335 -23.54 25.16 -13.07
N TYR A 336 -22.99 26.05 -13.89
CA TYR A 336 -23.26 26.12 -15.33
C TYR A 336 -22.03 25.70 -16.13
N TRP A 337 -22.20 24.75 -17.05
CA TRP A 337 -21.13 24.19 -17.88
C TRP A 337 -21.53 24.09 -19.35
N VAL A 338 -20.62 24.41 -20.22
CA VAL A 338 -20.77 24.23 -21.66
C VAL A 338 -19.59 23.37 -22.18
N PRO A 339 -19.87 22.19 -22.70
CA PRO A 339 -21.18 21.50 -22.81
C PRO A 339 -21.61 20.89 -21.44
N SER A 340 -22.94 20.73 -21.24
CA SER A 340 -23.53 20.27 -19.98
C SER A 340 -23.06 18.89 -19.52
N TYR A 341 -22.75 17.97 -20.45
CA TYR A 341 -22.29 16.63 -20.13
C TYR A 341 -20.99 16.60 -19.30
N VAL A 342 -20.16 17.65 -19.36
CA VAL A 342 -18.94 17.74 -18.52
C VAL A 342 -19.36 17.81 -17.06
N LYS A 343 -20.36 18.64 -16.73
CA LYS A 343 -20.94 18.74 -15.37
C LYS A 343 -21.57 17.42 -14.93
N GLU A 344 -22.46 16.88 -15.78
CA GLU A 344 -23.36 15.79 -15.41
C GLU A 344 -22.68 14.42 -15.36
N LYS A 345 -21.58 14.24 -16.11
CA LYS A 345 -20.87 12.96 -16.19
C LYS A 345 -19.45 13.06 -15.66
N ARG A 346 -18.55 13.84 -16.31
CA ARG A 346 -17.13 13.84 -15.98
C ARG A 346 -16.84 14.43 -14.60
N PHE A 347 -17.29 15.65 -14.37
CA PHE A 347 -17.02 16.36 -13.12
C PHE A 347 -17.84 15.76 -11.97
N HIS A 348 -19.11 15.37 -12.23
CA HIS A 348 -19.93 14.66 -11.26
C HIS A 348 -19.29 13.36 -10.78
N ASN A 349 -18.92 12.47 -11.71
CA ASN A 349 -18.29 11.19 -11.38
C ASN A 349 -16.94 11.39 -10.64
N TRP A 350 -16.18 12.43 -11.01
CA TRP A 350 -14.94 12.76 -10.31
C TRP A 350 -15.19 13.19 -8.86
N LEU A 351 -16.24 13.98 -8.60
CA LEU A 351 -16.64 14.36 -7.24
C LEU A 351 -17.17 13.16 -6.43
N GLU A 352 -17.97 12.29 -7.04
CA GLU A 352 -18.48 11.07 -6.39
C GLU A 352 -17.36 10.12 -5.97
N GLN A 353 -16.29 10.08 -6.73
CA GLN A 353 -15.11 9.24 -6.46
C GLN A 353 -14.01 9.99 -5.68
N ALA A 354 -14.30 11.21 -5.20
CA ALA A 354 -13.32 11.98 -4.45
C ALA A 354 -12.97 11.28 -3.13
N HIS A 355 -11.67 11.08 -2.92
CA HIS A 355 -11.08 10.57 -1.68
C HIS A 355 -10.46 11.70 -0.87
N ASP A 356 -10.13 11.41 0.38
CA ASP A 356 -9.41 12.34 1.24
C ASP A 356 -8.11 12.82 0.58
N TRP A 357 -7.88 14.11 0.62
CA TRP A 357 -6.78 14.75 -0.08
C TRP A 357 -5.50 14.77 0.76
N ASN A 358 -4.49 14.00 0.35
CA ASN A 358 -3.16 14.09 0.93
C ASN A 358 -2.51 15.43 0.56
N VAL A 359 -2.23 16.27 1.55
CA VAL A 359 -1.60 17.59 1.38
C VAL A 359 -0.11 17.61 1.73
N SER A 360 0.43 16.53 2.30
CA SER A 360 1.87 16.41 2.55
C SER A 360 2.67 16.31 1.25
N ARG A 361 3.81 16.99 1.21
CA ARG A 361 4.77 16.94 0.10
C ARG A 361 6.18 16.78 0.66
N ASN A 362 6.87 15.72 0.25
CA ASN A 362 8.23 15.43 0.73
C ASN A 362 9.31 16.07 -0.15
N ARG A 363 8.97 16.38 -1.42
CA ARG A 363 9.79 17.20 -2.30
C ARG A 363 9.04 18.49 -2.55
N TYR A 364 9.65 19.59 -2.20
CA TYR A 364 8.96 20.87 -2.13
C TYR A 364 9.86 22.03 -2.53
N TRP A 365 9.22 22.98 -3.11
CA TRP A 365 9.55 24.40 -3.10
C TRP A 365 8.21 25.12 -2.98
N GLY A 366 7.87 25.59 -1.81
CA GLY A 366 6.58 26.24 -1.61
C GLY A 366 6.22 26.41 -0.15
N THR A 367 4.97 26.79 0.09
CA THR A 367 4.41 27.02 1.41
C THR A 367 4.46 25.75 2.26
N PRO A 368 5.16 25.77 3.41
CA PRO A 368 5.17 24.65 4.33
C PRO A 368 3.83 24.52 5.06
N LEU A 369 3.49 23.32 5.53
CA LEU A 369 2.34 23.14 6.40
C LEU A 369 2.57 23.88 7.74
N PRO A 370 1.59 24.63 8.25
CA PRO A 370 1.72 25.44 9.47
C PRO A 370 1.47 24.61 10.75
N ILE A 371 2.14 23.48 10.90
CA ILE A 371 1.85 22.49 11.95
C ILE A 371 3.05 22.32 12.87
N TRP A 372 2.83 22.49 14.18
CA TRP A 372 3.76 22.14 15.25
C TRP A 372 3.12 21.05 16.11
N VAL A 373 3.89 20.02 16.43
CA VAL A 373 3.40 18.83 17.15
C VAL A 373 4.29 18.46 18.32
N SER A 374 3.71 17.84 19.35
CA SER A 374 4.44 17.15 20.40
C SER A 374 5.13 15.88 19.86
N GLU A 375 6.09 15.35 20.57
CA GLU A 375 6.83 14.14 20.18
C GLU A 375 5.89 12.92 20.00
N ASP A 376 4.84 12.83 20.83
CA ASP A 376 3.80 11.81 20.76
C ASP A 376 2.67 12.12 19.76
N PHE A 377 2.72 13.24 19.06
CA PHE A 377 1.68 13.74 18.14
C PHE A 377 0.29 13.95 18.74
N GLU A 378 0.13 13.94 20.07
CA GLU A 378 -1.17 14.16 20.71
C GLU A 378 -1.52 15.66 20.80
N GLU A 379 -0.52 16.55 20.96
CA GLU A 379 -0.74 17.97 20.89
C GLU A 379 -0.34 18.52 19.52
N VAL A 380 -1.31 19.15 18.85
CA VAL A 380 -1.12 19.71 17.51
C VAL A 380 -1.52 21.19 17.54
N VAL A 381 -0.61 22.06 17.18
CA VAL A 381 -0.87 23.49 17.00
C VAL A 381 -0.73 23.84 15.52
N VAL A 382 -1.80 24.40 14.95
CA VAL A 382 -1.81 24.93 13.58
C VAL A 382 -1.80 26.44 13.63
N VAL A 383 -0.82 27.06 13.00
CA VAL A 383 -0.61 28.51 13.00
C VAL A 383 -1.29 29.12 11.76
N ARG A 384 -1.97 30.25 11.92
CA ARG A 384 -2.73 30.91 10.83
C ARG A 384 -1.99 32.06 10.16
N SER A 385 -0.97 32.65 10.85
CA SER A 385 -0.30 33.86 10.37
C SER A 385 1.13 33.98 10.92
N MET A 386 1.95 34.82 10.30
CA MET A 386 3.26 35.18 10.82
C MET A 386 3.17 35.82 12.19
N ALA A 387 2.20 36.73 12.38
CA ALA A 387 1.99 37.40 13.66
C ALA A 387 1.65 36.43 14.80
N GLU A 388 0.81 35.41 14.55
CA GLU A 388 0.53 34.35 15.53
C GLU A 388 1.78 33.50 15.81
N LEU A 389 2.62 33.22 14.81
CA LEU A 389 3.86 32.49 15.00
C LEU A 389 4.85 33.30 15.87
N GLU A 390 4.98 34.61 15.63
CA GLU A 390 5.78 35.50 16.46
C GLU A 390 5.29 35.52 17.93
N GLU A 391 3.98 35.61 18.14
CA GLU A 391 3.37 35.57 19.48
C GLU A 391 3.67 34.25 20.21
N LEU A 392 3.59 33.12 19.51
CA LEU A 392 3.78 31.80 20.10
C LEU A 392 5.25 31.45 20.37
N THR A 393 6.17 31.96 19.55
CA THR A 393 7.62 31.64 19.65
C THR A 393 8.41 32.70 20.36
N GLY A 394 7.94 33.96 20.39
CA GLY A 394 8.69 35.12 20.86
C GLY A 394 9.76 35.60 19.88
N GLU A 395 9.84 35.05 18.69
CA GLU A 395 10.84 35.39 17.67
C GLU A 395 10.19 36.12 16.49
N LYS A 396 10.91 37.10 15.90
CA LYS A 396 10.41 37.85 14.74
C LYS A 396 10.44 37.00 13.49
N VAL A 397 9.31 36.93 12.77
CA VAL A 397 9.13 36.11 11.56
C VAL A 397 8.87 37.02 10.36
N THR A 398 9.80 37.06 9.41
CA THR A 398 9.68 37.87 8.19
C THR A 398 9.49 37.02 6.93
N ASP A 399 9.75 35.73 7.03
CA ASP A 399 9.64 34.75 5.96
C ASP A 399 9.23 33.40 6.56
N ILE A 400 8.30 32.70 5.92
CA ILE A 400 7.79 31.42 6.38
C ILE A 400 8.20 30.22 5.50
N HIS A 401 9.21 30.38 4.64
CA HIS A 401 9.85 29.23 4.03
C HIS A 401 10.56 28.37 5.09
N ARG A 402 10.63 27.08 4.85
CA ARG A 402 11.08 26.08 5.83
C ARG A 402 12.39 26.45 6.57
N HIS A 403 13.38 26.88 5.85
CA HIS A 403 14.69 27.17 6.42
C HIS A 403 14.70 28.38 7.39
N PHE A 404 13.63 29.20 7.38
CA PHE A 404 13.45 30.30 8.32
C PHE A 404 12.63 29.90 9.55
N ILE A 405 11.85 28.81 9.49
CA ILE A 405 10.90 28.46 10.55
C ILE A 405 11.10 27.07 11.15
N ASP A 406 11.87 26.17 10.52
CA ASP A 406 12.02 24.78 11.00
C ASP A 406 12.71 24.69 12.38
N HIS A 407 13.46 25.72 12.81
CA HIS A 407 14.10 25.79 14.13
C HIS A 407 13.16 26.35 15.22
N LEU A 408 12.06 26.99 14.84
CA LEU A 408 11.13 27.61 15.78
C LEU A 408 10.34 26.55 16.53
N THR A 409 10.23 26.70 17.83
CA THR A 409 9.48 25.80 18.71
C THR A 409 8.38 26.55 19.45
N ILE A 410 7.27 25.88 19.72
CA ILE A 410 6.14 26.43 20.45
C ILE A 410 6.05 25.73 21.81
N PRO A 411 5.94 26.45 22.95
CA PRO A 411 5.72 25.82 24.24
C PRO A 411 4.43 25.02 24.27
N SER A 412 4.48 23.80 24.81
CA SER A 412 3.29 22.97 24.99
C SER A 412 2.35 23.58 26.00
N ARG A 413 1.07 23.59 25.68
CA ARG A 413 -0.01 23.99 26.59
C ARG A 413 -0.48 22.84 27.49
N GLN A 414 -0.08 21.59 27.14
CA GLN A 414 -0.47 20.37 27.84
C GLN A 414 0.69 19.80 28.70
N GLY A 415 1.77 20.55 28.88
CA GLY A 415 2.92 20.11 29.68
C GLY A 415 3.83 19.09 29.00
N LYS A 416 3.73 18.95 27.65
CA LYS A 416 4.53 18.01 26.85
C LYS A 416 5.86 18.58 26.35
N GLY A 417 6.39 19.62 27.02
CA GLY A 417 7.64 20.25 26.63
C GLY A 417 7.48 21.26 25.50
N THR A 418 8.17 21.07 24.38
CA THR A 418 8.13 21.97 23.22
C THR A 418 7.62 21.24 21.99
N LEU A 419 6.70 21.89 21.29
CA LEU A 419 6.20 21.43 19.99
C LEU A 419 7.20 21.79 18.89
N ARG A 420 7.41 20.88 17.95
CA ARG A 420 8.29 21.07 16.80
C ARG A 420 7.49 20.91 15.51
N ARG A 421 8.00 21.52 14.47
CA ARG A 421 7.41 21.47 13.14
C ARG A 421 7.62 20.13 12.45
#